data_863f7f5103214cfa325a999a5a0896e2
#
_entry.id   863f7f5103214cfa325a999a5a0896e2
#
_cell.length_a   1.000
_cell.length_b   1.000
_cell.length_c   1.000
_cell.angle_alpha   90.00
_cell.angle_beta   90.00
_cell.angle_gamma   90.00
#
_symmetry.space_group_name_H-M   'P 1'
#
loop_
_entity.id
_entity.type
_entity.pdbx_description
1 polymer ?
#
loop_
_entity_poly.entity_id
_entity_poly.type
_entity_poly.pdbx_seq_one_letter_code
_entity_poly.pdbx_strand_id
1 'polypeptide(L)'
;MQVTTEQLDPCNIALTISVEPERVEVARKKAFQQAVGGLQLPGFRRGKVPPHIAKGYIDDSRIKQRAAETLVPDAYREALVEASVEPFAEPSMELVSMDDNGPLVFTAKVPLRPQVTLGLYKGLELERRKITITDSDVDKELENVRGRFAEYPEVEDRPSLIGDFLMVDLTAIVEGQDLPELAEPKATMIEVGKNIPDLDAGLVGLSKGDSKSIEATYPETFENADLRGKRGVFTVEVKEIRARVLPELTDELAKRARAKVSTIEELRADVRERLEKDAVEASENEVEFHLVSKIVETSQIHFPQVLLTAEVNAELQQLSQTLEENKVTPEQYLASIGKSVEQLQSETAVGASQRIKNSLVLSEVARTESITVEDEDVDAKLAEQAERAGVSLPAIRAFAEKQGSLDRFRDQALTEKILSFLKGISKITERTVTTAELEAEEAAKAGAEAAATEEAKPKKRTATKKKVEEPVAEIEAAPAAEAEAAPVEEAKPKRRTKKAEAETPAES
;
A
#
# COMPACT_ATOMS: atom_id res chain seq x y z
N MET A 1 -36.42 0.30 27.01
CA MET A 1 -35.31 -0.20 26.17
C MET A 1 -34.46 -1.13 27.02
N GLN A 2 -33.95 -2.25 26.49
CA GLN A 2 -33.01 -3.13 27.18
C GLN A 2 -31.71 -3.16 26.41
N VAL A 3 -30.59 -3.00 27.13
CA VAL A 3 -29.24 -3.02 26.56
C VAL A 3 -28.47 -4.16 27.23
N THR A 4 -27.92 -5.05 26.40
CA THR A 4 -27.04 -6.12 26.88
C THR A 4 -25.64 -5.87 26.27
N THR A 5 -24.65 -5.90 27.12
CA THR A 5 -23.27 -5.60 26.76
C THR A 5 -22.44 -6.88 26.80
N GLU A 6 -21.76 -7.20 25.71
CA GLU A 6 -20.82 -8.33 25.59
C GLU A 6 -19.47 -7.83 25.11
N GLN A 7 -18.40 -8.09 25.84
CA GLN A 7 -17.05 -7.76 25.41
C GLN A 7 -16.54 -8.83 24.45
N LEU A 8 -16.30 -8.47 23.19
CA LEU A 8 -15.79 -9.37 22.16
C LEU A 8 -14.27 -9.54 22.25
N ASP A 9 -13.59 -8.43 22.42
CA ASP A 9 -12.15 -8.34 22.62
C ASP A 9 -11.79 -7.04 23.37
N PRO A 10 -10.52 -6.78 23.72
CA PRO A 10 -10.17 -5.58 24.50
C PRO A 10 -10.58 -4.25 23.85
N CYS A 11 -10.73 -4.22 22.53
CA CYS A 11 -11.04 -3.01 21.76
C CYS A 11 -12.39 -3.07 21.01
N ASN A 12 -13.21 -4.10 21.23
CA ASN A 12 -14.53 -4.20 20.63
C ASN A 12 -15.56 -4.72 21.62
N ILE A 13 -16.72 -4.06 21.65
CA ILE A 13 -17.86 -4.42 22.48
C ILE A 13 -19.11 -4.58 21.61
N ALA A 14 -19.89 -5.61 21.84
CA ALA A 14 -21.18 -5.78 21.22
C ALA A 14 -22.28 -5.29 22.15
N LEU A 15 -23.07 -4.35 21.68
CA LEU A 15 -24.29 -3.89 22.35
C LEU A 15 -25.49 -4.49 21.64
N THR A 16 -26.20 -5.41 22.31
CA THR A 16 -27.49 -5.92 21.83
C THR A 16 -28.60 -5.06 22.43
N ILE A 17 -29.30 -4.34 21.57
CA ILE A 17 -30.26 -3.31 21.92
C ILE A 17 -31.65 -3.82 21.51
N SER A 18 -32.55 -3.90 22.48
CA SER A 18 -33.96 -4.27 22.27
C SER A 18 -34.83 -3.04 22.54
N VAL A 19 -35.47 -2.54 21.46
CA VAL A 19 -36.38 -1.38 21.53
C VAL A 19 -37.81 -1.87 21.71
N GLU A 20 -38.53 -1.27 22.63
CA GLU A 20 -39.91 -1.63 22.98
C GLU A 20 -40.88 -1.52 21.79
N PRO A 21 -41.87 -2.45 21.69
CA PRO A 21 -42.81 -2.47 20.57
C PRO A 21 -43.58 -1.16 20.37
N GLU A 22 -43.85 -0.43 21.43
CA GLU A 22 -44.58 0.85 21.36
C GLU A 22 -43.77 1.91 20.55
N ARG A 23 -42.49 2.01 20.78
CA ARG A 23 -41.60 2.90 20.04
C ARG A 23 -41.47 2.49 18.56
N VAL A 24 -41.41 1.18 18.32
CA VAL A 24 -41.36 0.62 16.96
C VAL A 24 -42.63 0.96 16.17
N GLU A 25 -43.81 0.83 16.83
CA GLU A 25 -45.10 1.17 16.21
C GLU A 25 -45.19 2.67 15.86
N VAL A 26 -44.74 3.54 16.75
CA VAL A 26 -44.69 5.00 16.48
C VAL A 26 -43.79 5.31 15.28
N ALA A 27 -42.61 4.69 15.22
CA ALA A 27 -41.69 4.89 14.10
C ALA A 27 -42.24 4.35 12.76
N ARG A 28 -42.89 3.20 12.78
CA ARG A 28 -43.58 2.63 11.62
C ARG A 28 -44.74 3.53 11.14
N LYS A 29 -45.56 4.05 12.04
CA LYS A 29 -46.62 5.02 11.69
C LYS A 29 -46.03 6.28 11.02
N LYS A 30 -44.94 6.79 11.57
CA LYS A 30 -44.24 7.96 11.00
C LYS A 30 -43.66 7.65 9.62
N ALA A 31 -42.96 6.52 9.46
CA ALA A 31 -42.41 6.08 8.19
C ALA A 31 -43.52 5.86 7.14
N PHE A 32 -44.63 5.26 7.51
CA PHE A 32 -45.81 5.10 6.64
C PHE A 32 -46.37 6.46 6.18
N GLN A 33 -46.54 7.42 7.10
CA GLN A 33 -47.00 8.77 6.75
C GLN A 33 -46.07 9.49 5.79
N GLN A 34 -44.78 9.34 5.98
CA GLN A 34 -43.77 9.89 5.06
C GLN A 34 -43.83 9.22 3.67
N ALA A 35 -43.99 7.89 3.62
CA ALA A 35 -44.15 7.16 2.38
C ALA A 35 -45.45 7.58 1.63
N VAL A 36 -46.55 7.76 2.32
CA VAL A 36 -47.81 8.27 1.74
C VAL A 36 -47.63 9.69 1.20
N GLY A 37 -46.86 10.53 1.88
CA GLY A 37 -46.55 11.90 1.42
C GLY A 37 -45.80 11.95 0.08
N GLY A 38 -45.03 10.94 -0.20
CA GLY A 38 -44.26 10.78 -1.48
C GLY A 38 -45.06 10.05 -2.58
N LEU A 39 -46.15 9.38 -2.24
CA LEU A 39 -46.93 8.52 -3.14
C LEU A 39 -47.71 9.33 -4.16
N GLN A 40 -47.58 8.95 -5.44
CA GLN A 40 -48.34 9.57 -6.54
C GLN A 40 -49.17 8.49 -7.23
N LEU A 41 -50.49 8.55 -7.07
CA LEU A 41 -51.43 7.61 -7.66
C LEU A 41 -52.40 8.34 -8.61
N PRO A 42 -52.78 7.73 -9.75
CA PRO A 42 -53.82 8.28 -10.62
C PRO A 42 -55.10 8.55 -9.85
N GLY A 43 -55.65 9.75 -10.00
CA GLY A 43 -56.89 10.16 -9.32
C GLY A 43 -56.72 10.83 -7.94
N PHE A 44 -55.47 10.88 -7.39
CA PHE A 44 -55.18 11.54 -6.12
C PHE A 44 -54.07 12.61 -6.27
N ARG A 45 -54.25 13.74 -5.58
CA ARG A 45 -53.19 14.72 -5.44
C ARG A 45 -52.07 14.15 -4.57
N ARG A 46 -50.78 14.37 -4.96
CA ARG A 46 -49.59 13.94 -4.20
C ARG A 46 -49.73 14.23 -2.71
N GLY A 47 -49.51 13.23 -1.88
CA GLY A 47 -49.58 13.33 -0.42
C GLY A 47 -51.03 13.41 0.17
N LYS A 48 -52.07 13.27 -0.66
CA LYS A 48 -53.47 13.23 -0.22
C LYS A 48 -54.20 11.90 -0.47
N VAL A 49 -53.38 10.83 -0.64
CA VAL A 49 -53.89 9.45 -0.77
C VAL A 49 -54.43 8.98 0.59
N PRO A 50 -55.64 8.48 0.69
CA PRO A 50 -56.15 7.93 1.95
C PRO A 50 -55.31 6.72 2.42
N PRO A 51 -55.00 6.59 3.74
CA PRO A 51 -54.09 5.56 4.27
C PRO A 51 -54.48 4.14 3.91
N HIS A 52 -55.77 3.82 3.85
CA HIS A 52 -56.26 2.48 3.51
C HIS A 52 -56.02 2.10 2.04
N ILE A 53 -56.00 3.09 1.13
CA ILE A 53 -55.63 2.86 -0.27
C ILE A 53 -54.10 2.79 -0.42
N ALA A 54 -53.37 3.69 0.25
CA ALA A 54 -51.92 3.71 0.23
C ALA A 54 -51.29 2.40 0.72
N LYS A 55 -51.89 1.74 1.70
CA LYS A 55 -51.41 0.46 2.25
C LYS A 55 -51.29 -0.66 1.20
N GLY A 56 -52.11 -0.63 0.16
CA GLY A 56 -52.05 -1.62 -0.94
C GLY A 56 -50.93 -1.35 -1.97
N TYR A 57 -50.33 -0.16 -1.95
CA TYR A 57 -49.32 0.26 -2.92
C TYR A 57 -47.95 0.49 -2.30
N ILE A 58 -47.82 0.47 -0.98
CA ILE A 58 -46.58 0.64 -0.26
C ILE A 58 -46.16 -0.72 0.29
N ASP A 59 -44.96 -1.13 -0.05
CA ASP A 59 -44.36 -2.36 0.47
C ASP A 59 -44.06 -2.22 1.97
N ASP A 60 -44.54 -3.15 2.77
CA ASP A 60 -44.36 -3.16 4.24
C ASP A 60 -42.89 -3.31 4.62
N SER A 61 -42.12 -4.02 3.83
CA SER A 61 -40.67 -4.15 4.03
C SER A 61 -39.96 -2.79 3.96
N ARG A 62 -40.35 -1.91 3.04
CA ARG A 62 -39.82 -0.53 2.93
C ARG A 62 -40.23 0.32 4.12
N ILE A 63 -41.41 0.13 4.68
CA ILE A 63 -41.85 0.85 5.89
C ILE A 63 -41.00 0.40 7.09
N LYS A 64 -40.79 -0.92 7.23
CA LYS A 64 -39.91 -1.47 8.26
C LYS A 64 -38.51 -0.93 8.18
N GLN A 65 -37.92 -1.01 7.01
CA GLN A 65 -36.55 -0.49 6.77
C GLN A 65 -36.45 1.00 7.16
N ARG A 66 -37.38 1.84 6.69
CA ARG A 66 -37.37 3.28 6.98
C ARG A 66 -37.67 3.59 8.46
N ALA A 67 -38.45 2.77 9.11
CA ALA A 67 -38.69 2.87 10.56
C ALA A 67 -37.39 2.52 11.33
N ALA A 68 -36.70 1.46 10.93
CA ALA A 68 -35.42 1.06 11.50
C ALA A 68 -34.33 2.15 11.26
N GLU A 69 -34.19 2.67 10.04
CA GLU A 69 -33.28 3.76 9.69
C GLU A 69 -33.46 5.02 10.58
N THR A 70 -34.68 5.28 11.03
CA THR A 70 -34.96 6.41 11.92
C THR A 70 -34.74 6.06 13.39
N LEU A 71 -35.08 4.83 13.81
CA LEU A 71 -35.13 4.43 15.21
C LEU A 71 -33.75 3.96 15.74
N VAL A 72 -33.00 3.25 14.90
CA VAL A 72 -31.68 2.68 15.26
C VAL A 72 -30.69 3.72 15.73
N PRO A 73 -30.48 4.87 15.04
CA PRO A 73 -29.52 5.87 15.48
C PRO A 73 -29.87 6.50 16.83
N ASP A 74 -31.18 6.72 17.09
CA ASP A 74 -31.64 7.29 18.36
C ASP A 74 -31.50 6.28 19.51
N ALA A 75 -31.89 5.04 19.29
CA ALA A 75 -31.76 3.97 20.26
C ALA A 75 -30.30 3.63 20.57
N TYR A 76 -29.43 3.68 19.57
CA TYR A 76 -27.99 3.51 19.76
C TYR A 76 -27.37 4.59 20.64
N ARG A 77 -27.71 5.88 20.41
CA ARG A 77 -27.23 6.98 21.27
C ARG A 77 -27.67 6.83 22.73
N GLU A 78 -28.93 6.42 22.95
CA GLU A 78 -29.43 6.16 24.30
C GLU A 78 -28.68 4.96 24.93
N ALA A 79 -28.43 3.89 24.16
CA ALA A 79 -27.69 2.72 24.62
C ALA A 79 -26.25 2.99 24.99
N LEU A 80 -25.55 3.86 24.26
CA LEU A 80 -24.18 4.30 24.62
C LEU A 80 -24.13 5.01 25.97
N VAL A 81 -25.12 5.86 26.24
CA VAL A 81 -25.22 6.57 27.52
C VAL A 81 -25.51 5.59 28.66
N GLU A 82 -26.46 4.65 28.45
CA GLU A 82 -26.83 3.64 29.44
C GLU A 82 -25.66 2.69 29.75
N ALA A 83 -24.93 2.26 28.71
CA ALA A 83 -23.75 1.41 28.86
C ALA A 83 -22.48 2.15 29.30
N SER A 84 -22.49 3.49 29.32
CA SER A 84 -21.30 4.34 29.59
C SER A 84 -20.12 4.01 28.67
N VAL A 85 -20.39 3.77 27.39
CA VAL A 85 -19.39 3.42 26.37
C VAL A 85 -19.12 4.62 25.46
N GLU A 86 -17.84 4.98 25.30
CA GLU A 86 -17.39 5.99 24.35
C GLU A 86 -16.90 5.28 23.07
N PRO A 87 -17.59 5.44 21.93
CA PRO A 87 -17.17 4.84 20.68
C PRO A 87 -15.92 5.55 20.14
N PHE A 88 -14.96 4.79 19.66
CA PHE A 88 -13.77 5.32 18.99
C PHE A 88 -14.06 5.66 17.52
N ALA A 89 -14.91 4.89 16.86
CA ALA A 89 -15.32 5.10 15.48
C ALA A 89 -16.78 4.67 15.29
N GLU A 90 -17.32 4.83 14.07
CA GLU A 90 -18.66 4.40 13.72
C GLU A 90 -18.84 2.88 13.96
N PRO A 91 -19.95 2.47 14.61
CA PRO A 91 -20.20 1.07 14.88
C PRO A 91 -20.66 0.32 13.63
N SER A 92 -20.37 -0.97 13.57
CA SER A 92 -21.05 -1.86 12.63
C SER A 92 -22.38 -2.30 13.25
N MET A 93 -23.48 -2.03 12.55
CA MET A 93 -24.83 -2.34 13.03
C MET A 93 -25.43 -3.50 12.24
N GLU A 94 -25.95 -4.49 12.94
CA GLU A 94 -26.60 -5.65 12.37
C GLU A 94 -28.01 -5.79 12.94
N LEU A 95 -29.02 -5.78 12.06
CA LEU A 95 -30.40 -5.96 12.45
C LEU A 95 -30.66 -7.45 12.71
N VAL A 96 -30.99 -7.80 13.93
CA VAL A 96 -31.29 -9.18 14.34
C VAL A 96 -32.75 -9.57 14.07
N SER A 97 -33.71 -8.74 14.52
CA SER A 97 -35.11 -8.96 14.25
C SER A 97 -35.93 -7.68 14.31
N MET A 98 -36.99 -7.63 13.51
CA MET A 98 -38.04 -6.61 13.54
C MET A 98 -39.39 -7.25 13.19
N ASP A 99 -40.06 -7.76 14.22
CA ASP A 99 -41.40 -8.39 14.07
C ASP A 99 -42.49 -7.33 13.95
N ASP A 100 -43.65 -7.73 13.39
CA ASP A 100 -44.74 -6.80 13.10
C ASP A 100 -45.33 -6.12 14.35
N ASN A 101 -45.37 -6.84 15.46
CA ASN A 101 -45.86 -6.35 16.76
C ASN A 101 -44.85 -6.63 17.89
N GLY A 102 -43.61 -6.92 17.53
CA GLY A 102 -42.52 -7.26 18.46
C GLY A 102 -41.53 -6.11 18.67
N PRO A 103 -40.54 -6.34 19.50
CA PRO A 103 -39.43 -5.41 19.68
C PRO A 103 -38.54 -5.34 18.42
N LEU A 104 -37.88 -4.22 18.22
CA LEU A 104 -36.78 -4.13 17.30
C LEU A 104 -35.49 -4.54 18.05
N VAL A 105 -34.83 -5.60 17.59
CA VAL A 105 -33.56 -6.04 18.16
C VAL A 105 -32.46 -5.89 17.13
N PHE A 106 -31.41 -5.18 17.51
CA PHE A 106 -30.21 -5.02 16.69
C PHE A 106 -28.96 -5.10 17.53
N THR A 107 -27.85 -5.54 16.93
CA THR A 107 -26.53 -5.58 17.56
C THR A 107 -25.64 -4.51 16.94
N ALA A 108 -25.04 -3.69 17.80
CA ALA A 108 -24.03 -2.72 17.41
C ALA A 108 -22.66 -3.20 17.90
N LYS A 109 -21.73 -3.46 16.98
CA LYS A 109 -20.32 -3.71 17.32
C LYS A 109 -19.62 -2.38 17.40
N VAL A 110 -19.27 -1.97 18.61
CA VAL A 110 -18.70 -0.66 18.91
C VAL A 110 -17.19 -0.79 19.10
N PRO A 111 -16.38 -0.16 18.23
CA PRO A 111 -14.93 -0.10 18.44
C PRO A 111 -14.62 0.85 19.60
N LEU A 112 -13.74 0.40 20.49
CA LEU A 112 -13.23 1.16 21.62
C LEU A 112 -11.84 1.72 21.31
N ARG A 113 -11.36 2.65 22.15
CA ARG A 113 -10.02 3.20 22.04
C ARG A 113 -8.97 2.09 22.14
N PRO A 114 -7.86 2.21 21.39
CA PRO A 114 -6.72 1.30 21.52
C PRO A 114 -6.23 1.22 22.97
N GLN A 115 -5.79 0.02 23.38
CA GLN A 115 -5.20 -0.22 24.70
C GLN A 115 -3.77 -0.69 24.55
N VAL A 116 -2.86 0.00 25.23
CA VAL A 116 -1.43 -0.34 25.23
C VAL A 116 -0.96 -0.54 26.65
N THR A 117 -0.35 -1.69 26.91
CA THR A 117 0.40 -1.94 28.12
C THR A 117 1.87 -2.02 27.77
N LEU A 118 2.63 -0.98 28.14
CA LEU A 118 4.06 -0.91 27.82
C LEU A 118 4.81 -2.04 28.49
N GLY A 119 5.71 -2.66 27.72
CA GLY A 119 6.70 -3.59 28.22
C GLY A 119 7.94 -2.89 28.76
N LEU A 120 9.09 -3.54 28.62
CA LEU A 120 10.37 -2.96 28.99
C LEU A 120 10.79 -1.89 27.96
N TYR A 121 10.82 -0.61 28.36
CA TYR A 121 11.26 0.50 27.50
C TYR A 121 12.40 1.32 28.10
N LYS A 122 12.80 1.06 29.37
CA LYS A 122 13.93 1.72 30.03
C LYS A 122 15.14 0.81 30.09
N GLY A 123 16.33 1.36 29.81
CA GLY A 123 17.58 0.62 29.91
C GLY A 123 17.77 -0.45 28.84
N LEU A 124 17.16 -0.29 27.67
CA LEU A 124 17.34 -1.18 26.54
C LEU A 124 18.79 -1.15 26.06
N GLU A 125 19.34 -2.32 25.75
CA GLU A 125 20.67 -2.45 25.17
C GLU A 125 20.55 -2.47 23.64
N LEU A 126 21.18 -1.49 22.99
CA LEU A 126 21.18 -1.30 21.56
C LEU A 126 22.59 -1.21 21.03
N GLU A 127 22.80 -1.61 19.78
CA GLU A 127 24.05 -1.44 19.08
C GLU A 127 23.88 -0.37 17.99
N ARG A 128 24.80 0.61 18.02
CA ARG A 128 24.88 1.65 17.00
C ARG A 128 26.01 1.31 16.05
N ARG A 129 25.71 1.07 14.78
CA ARG A 129 26.70 0.83 13.75
C ARG A 129 27.27 2.15 13.24
N LYS A 130 28.51 2.45 13.60
CA LYS A 130 29.22 3.62 13.07
C LYS A 130 29.88 3.23 11.76
N ILE A 131 29.28 3.65 10.66
CA ILE A 131 29.77 3.34 9.31
C ILE A 131 30.95 4.24 9.00
N THR A 132 32.09 3.64 8.66
CA THR A 132 33.29 4.35 8.24
C THR A 132 33.35 4.40 6.73
N ILE A 133 33.31 5.61 6.16
CA ILE A 133 33.42 5.84 4.72
C ILE A 133 34.88 5.73 4.30
N THR A 134 35.17 4.85 3.35
CA THR A 134 36.51 4.64 2.79
C THR A 134 36.71 5.45 1.51
N ASP A 135 37.99 5.59 1.09
CA ASP A 135 38.28 6.23 -0.21
C ASP A 135 37.66 5.47 -1.38
N SER A 136 37.54 4.15 -1.26
CA SER A 136 36.88 3.31 -2.26
C SER A 136 35.39 3.64 -2.42
N ASP A 137 34.69 3.98 -1.33
CA ASP A 137 33.28 4.36 -1.37
C ASP A 137 33.09 5.70 -2.07
N VAL A 138 34.00 6.64 -1.80
CA VAL A 138 34.03 7.93 -2.48
C VAL A 138 34.31 7.74 -3.97
N ASP A 139 35.26 6.87 -4.33
CA ASP A 139 35.57 6.57 -5.74
C ASP A 139 34.38 5.90 -6.45
N LYS A 140 33.69 4.94 -5.81
CA LYS A 140 32.46 4.34 -6.34
C LYS A 140 31.38 5.40 -6.61
N GLU A 141 31.16 6.32 -5.68
CA GLU A 141 30.15 7.38 -5.86
C GLU A 141 30.56 8.38 -6.94
N LEU A 142 31.84 8.70 -7.07
CA LEU A 142 32.34 9.51 -8.18
C LEU A 142 32.13 8.83 -9.54
N GLU A 143 32.28 7.50 -9.63
CA GLU A 143 31.93 6.73 -10.83
C GLU A 143 30.42 6.79 -11.12
N ASN A 144 29.57 6.75 -10.08
CA ASN A 144 28.14 6.95 -10.24
C ASN A 144 27.80 8.34 -10.76
N VAL A 145 28.49 9.37 -10.24
CA VAL A 145 28.37 10.76 -10.75
C VAL A 145 28.80 10.83 -12.21
N ARG A 146 29.95 10.24 -12.60
CA ARG A 146 30.37 10.12 -14.00
C ARG A 146 29.30 9.45 -14.86
N GLY A 147 28.70 8.37 -14.35
CA GLY A 147 27.66 7.62 -15.04
C GLY A 147 26.44 8.47 -15.41
N ARG A 148 26.07 9.44 -14.55
CA ARG A 148 24.96 10.37 -14.84
C ARG A 148 25.25 11.34 -15.99
N PHE A 149 26.52 11.59 -16.29
CA PHE A 149 26.97 12.45 -17.38
C PHE A 149 27.56 11.64 -18.54
N ALA A 150 27.35 10.31 -18.57
CA ALA A 150 27.79 9.48 -19.66
C ALA A 150 27.15 9.93 -20.98
N GLU A 151 27.92 9.91 -22.04
CA GLU A 151 27.47 10.14 -23.41
C GLU A 151 27.26 8.79 -24.09
N TYR A 152 26.29 8.72 -24.98
CA TYR A 152 25.90 7.48 -25.66
C TYR A 152 25.99 7.68 -27.18
N PRO A 153 27.19 7.91 -27.74
CA PRO A 153 27.36 8.00 -29.18
C PRO A 153 27.04 6.70 -29.87
N GLU A 154 26.44 6.79 -31.05
CA GLU A 154 26.20 5.64 -31.92
C GLU A 154 27.54 5.11 -32.45
N VAL A 155 27.67 3.79 -32.47
CA VAL A 155 28.86 3.08 -32.93
C VAL A 155 28.45 2.19 -34.10
N GLU A 156 29.02 2.47 -35.27
CA GLU A 156 28.77 1.69 -36.49
C GLU A 156 29.94 0.76 -36.88
N ASP A 157 31.15 1.09 -36.39
CA ASP A 157 32.39 0.47 -36.89
C ASP A 157 32.89 -0.74 -36.08
N ARG A 158 32.20 -1.12 -35.01
CA ARG A 158 32.62 -2.24 -34.19
C ARG A 158 31.38 -3.05 -33.65
N PRO A 159 31.57 -4.34 -33.33
CA PRO A 159 30.57 -5.11 -32.63
C PRO A 159 30.36 -4.62 -31.19
N SER A 160 29.24 -5.03 -30.61
CA SER A 160 28.84 -4.75 -29.22
C SER A 160 29.82 -5.31 -28.20
N LEU A 161 30.10 -4.54 -27.16
CA LEU A 161 30.93 -4.90 -26.03
C LEU A 161 30.10 -4.83 -24.71
N ILE A 162 30.64 -5.42 -23.66
CA ILE A 162 30.06 -5.28 -22.31
C ILE A 162 30.05 -3.79 -21.93
N GLY A 163 28.90 -3.31 -21.46
CA GLY A 163 28.68 -1.91 -21.10
C GLY A 163 28.09 -1.05 -22.21
N ASP A 164 27.96 -1.55 -23.44
CA ASP A 164 27.24 -0.86 -24.52
C ASP A 164 25.71 -0.98 -24.34
N PHE A 165 25.00 0.00 -24.87
CA PHE A 165 23.55 -0.01 -24.95
C PHE A 165 23.12 -0.41 -26.37
N LEU A 166 22.33 -1.45 -26.47
CA LEU A 166 21.78 -1.91 -27.73
C LEU A 166 20.30 -1.51 -27.82
N MET A 167 19.93 -0.80 -28.86
CA MET A 167 18.53 -0.68 -29.26
C MET A 167 18.19 -1.90 -30.10
N VAL A 168 17.30 -2.76 -29.60
CA VAL A 168 16.96 -4.03 -30.23
C VAL A 168 15.47 -4.19 -30.34
N ASP A 169 15.03 -4.90 -31.39
CA ASP A 169 13.72 -5.51 -31.42
C ASP A 169 13.84 -6.87 -30.75
N LEU A 170 13.22 -7.00 -29.57
CA LEU A 170 13.28 -8.19 -28.74
C LEU A 170 11.96 -8.95 -28.80
N THR A 171 12.05 -10.26 -29.10
CA THR A 171 10.96 -11.21 -28.85
C THR A 171 11.46 -12.28 -27.91
N ALA A 172 10.62 -12.73 -26.98
CA ALA A 172 10.98 -13.80 -26.09
C ALA A 172 9.86 -14.84 -25.98
N ILE A 173 10.23 -16.12 -26.05
CA ILE A 173 9.35 -17.26 -25.82
C ILE A 173 9.91 -18.02 -24.62
N VAL A 174 9.14 -18.09 -23.54
CA VAL A 174 9.53 -18.78 -22.31
C VAL A 174 8.80 -20.09 -22.20
N GLU A 175 9.52 -21.17 -21.89
CA GLU A 175 8.98 -22.51 -21.78
C GLU A 175 7.87 -22.59 -20.70
N GLY A 176 6.66 -23.02 -21.13
CA GLY A 176 5.52 -23.20 -20.21
C GLY A 176 4.85 -21.89 -19.75
N GLN A 177 5.16 -20.76 -20.39
CA GLN A 177 4.50 -19.48 -20.19
C GLN A 177 3.98 -18.93 -21.52
N ASP A 178 2.72 -18.53 -21.52
CA ASP A 178 2.11 -17.79 -22.63
C ASP A 178 2.17 -16.29 -22.30
N LEU A 179 3.24 -15.63 -22.78
CA LEU A 179 3.48 -14.21 -22.57
C LEU A 179 3.32 -13.47 -23.91
N PRO A 180 2.08 -13.13 -24.30
CA PRO A 180 1.80 -12.50 -25.59
C PRO A 180 2.52 -11.14 -25.75
N GLU A 181 2.78 -10.44 -24.66
CA GLU A 181 3.50 -9.16 -24.67
C GLU A 181 4.97 -9.26 -25.09
N LEU A 182 5.59 -10.44 -24.93
CA LEU A 182 6.97 -10.72 -25.32
C LEU A 182 7.06 -11.47 -26.66
N ALA A 183 5.95 -11.93 -27.20
CA ALA A 183 5.88 -12.64 -28.49
C ALA A 183 5.95 -11.68 -29.69
N GLU A 184 5.55 -10.42 -29.52
CA GLU A 184 5.65 -9.40 -30.55
C GLU A 184 6.98 -8.63 -30.45
N PRO A 185 7.62 -8.27 -31.60
CA PRO A 185 8.86 -7.50 -31.59
C PRO A 185 8.65 -6.15 -30.91
N LYS A 186 9.34 -5.94 -29.79
CA LYS A 186 9.28 -4.70 -29.04
C LYS A 186 10.65 -4.02 -29.05
N ALA A 187 10.67 -2.78 -29.51
CA ALA A 187 11.87 -1.96 -29.43
C ALA A 187 12.26 -1.71 -27.97
N THR A 188 13.39 -2.26 -27.56
CA THR A 188 13.87 -2.20 -26.17
C THR A 188 15.33 -1.80 -26.17
N MET A 189 15.72 -0.98 -25.19
CA MET A 189 17.12 -0.66 -24.96
C MET A 189 17.68 -1.62 -23.90
N ILE A 190 18.75 -2.33 -24.24
CA ILE A 190 19.39 -3.34 -23.38
C ILE A 190 20.84 -2.91 -23.13
N GLU A 191 21.26 -2.84 -21.86
CA GLU A 191 22.66 -2.69 -21.47
C GLU A 191 23.33 -4.07 -21.43
N VAL A 192 24.36 -4.27 -22.22
CA VAL A 192 25.10 -5.53 -22.27
C VAL A 192 25.91 -5.73 -21.00
N GLY A 193 25.70 -6.85 -20.32
CA GLY A 193 26.38 -7.20 -19.05
C GLY A 193 25.52 -6.97 -17.80
N LYS A 194 24.27 -6.52 -17.94
CA LYS A 194 23.32 -6.36 -16.82
C LYS A 194 22.06 -7.23 -16.90
N ASN A 195 22.06 -8.19 -17.81
CA ASN A 195 20.92 -9.08 -18.00
C ASN A 195 21.23 -10.50 -17.48
N ILE A 196 20.45 -11.47 -17.94
CA ILE A 196 20.72 -12.89 -17.69
C ILE A 196 22.09 -13.24 -18.32
N PRO A 197 23.00 -13.95 -17.61
CA PRO A 197 24.36 -14.19 -18.09
C PRO A 197 24.44 -14.82 -19.49
N ASP A 198 23.55 -15.77 -19.81
CA ASP A 198 23.50 -16.42 -21.12
C ASP A 198 23.05 -15.45 -22.22
N LEU A 199 22.12 -14.54 -21.90
CA LEU A 199 21.65 -13.50 -22.82
C LEU A 199 22.79 -12.50 -23.09
N ASP A 200 23.49 -12.05 -22.04
CA ASP A 200 24.61 -11.14 -22.17
C ASP A 200 25.75 -11.74 -23.03
N ALA A 201 26.08 -13.00 -22.78
CA ALA A 201 27.05 -13.73 -23.59
C ALA A 201 26.63 -13.83 -25.07
N GLY A 202 25.34 -13.90 -25.32
CA GLY A 202 24.77 -13.92 -26.66
C GLY A 202 24.74 -12.56 -27.34
N LEU A 203 24.63 -11.45 -26.58
CA LEU A 203 24.58 -10.07 -27.06
C LEU A 203 25.96 -9.50 -27.40
N VAL A 204 27.01 -9.97 -26.76
CA VAL A 204 28.39 -9.55 -27.04
C VAL A 204 28.78 -9.99 -28.45
N GLY A 205 29.37 -9.08 -29.21
CA GLY A 205 29.92 -9.35 -30.55
C GLY A 205 28.91 -9.21 -31.68
N LEU A 206 27.68 -8.72 -31.41
CA LEU A 206 26.69 -8.42 -32.45
C LEU A 206 26.97 -7.06 -33.09
N SER A 207 26.72 -6.96 -34.39
CA SER A 207 26.79 -5.72 -35.15
C SER A 207 25.40 -5.17 -35.49
N LYS A 208 25.33 -3.90 -35.85
CA LYS A 208 24.08 -3.28 -36.30
C LYS A 208 23.49 -4.05 -37.47
N GLY A 209 22.22 -4.42 -37.37
CA GLY A 209 21.47 -5.22 -38.35
C GLY A 209 21.56 -6.74 -38.15
N ASP A 210 22.37 -7.22 -37.18
CA ASP A 210 22.42 -8.64 -36.89
C ASP A 210 21.14 -9.09 -36.16
N SER A 211 20.69 -10.29 -36.53
CA SER A 211 19.60 -10.97 -35.85
C SER A 211 20.09 -12.31 -35.30
N LYS A 212 19.85 -12.56 -34.04
CA LYS A 212 20.31 -13.76 -33.33
C LYS A 212 19.26 -14.27 -32.37
N SER A 213 19.08 -15.60 -32.36
CA SER A 213 18.29 -16.28 -31.33
C SER A 213 19.24 -16.78 -30.25
N ILE A 214 18.97 -16.42 -29.01
CA ILE A 214 19.78 -16.71 -27.83
C ILE A 214 18.93 -17.51 -26.86
N GLU A 215 19.39 -18.70 -26.49
CA GLU A 215 18.77 -19.47 -25.42
C GLU A 215 19.39 -19.04 -24.08
N ALA A 216 18.54 -18.66 -23.14
CA ALA A 216 18.99 -18.29 -21.81
C ALA A 216 18.11 -18.93 -20.73
N THR A 217 18.70 -19.28 -19.62
CA THR A 217 17.98 -19.82 -18.47
C THR A 217 17.88 -18.77 -17.39
N TYR A 218 16.67 -18.50 -16.92
CA TYR A 218 16.46 -17.58 -15.82
C TYR A 218 17.08 -18.13 -14.54
N PRO A 219 17.91 -17.36 -13.82
CA PRO A 219 18.51 -17.81 -12.57
C PRO A 219 17.46 -18.08 -11.49
N GLU A 220 17.76 -18.97 -10.55
CA GLU A 220 16.89 -19.27 -9.39
C GLU A 220 16.64 -18.03 -8.50
N THR A 221 17.54 -17.03 -8.59
CA THR A 221 17.44 -15.75 -7.86
C THR A 221 16.66 -14.68 -8.61
N PHE A 222 16.07 -15.02 -9.78
CA PHE A 222 15.33 -14.03 -10.58
C PHE A 222 14.12 -13.49 -9.81
N GLU A 223 13.84 -12.19 -9.94
CA GLU A 223 12.78 -11.53 -9.19
C GLU A 223 11.42 -12.18 -9.37
N ASN A 224 11.05 -12.47 -10.61
CA ASN A 224 9.79 -13.15 -10.92
C ASN A 224 9.91 -14.67 -10.67
N ALA A 225 9.24 -15.13 -9.61
CA ALA A 225 9.24 -16.53 -9.18
C ALA A 225 8.71 -17.50 -10.27
N ASP A 226 7.81 -17.03 -11.13
CA ASP A 226 7.22 -17.85 -12.20
C ASP A 226 8.18 -18.13 -13.36
N LEU A 227 9.25 -17.35 -13.46
CA LEU A 227 10.27 -17.51 -14.50
C LEU A 227 11.53 -18.23 -14.01
N ARG A 228 11.72 -18.38 -12.70
CA ARG A 228 12.92 -19.03 -12.12
C ARG A 228 13.17 -20.42 -12.68
N GLY A 229 14.40 -20.68 -13.08
CA GLY A 229 14.83 -21.96 -13.63
C GLY A 229 14.24 -22.31 -15.00
N LYS A 230 13.39 -21.45 -15.61
CA LYS A 230 12.80 -21.69 -16.93
C LYS A 230 13.74 -21.28 -18.04
N ARG A 231 13.65 -21.99 -19.16
CA ARG A 231 14.38 -21.63 -20.38
C ARG A 231 13.55 -20.65 -21.20
N GLY A 232 14.21 -19.60 -21.70
CA GLY A 232 13.67 -18.64 -22.64
C GLY A 232 14.48 -18.63 -23.92
N VAL A 233 13.80 -18.50 -25.06
CA VAL A 233 14.42 -18.25 -26.35
C VAL A 233 14.18 -16.78 -26.69
N PHE A 234 15.25 -16.01 -26.74
CA PHE A 234 15.24 -14.58 -27.02
C PHE A 234 15.71 -14.35 -28.46
N THR A 235 14.86 -13.81 -29.30
CA THR A 235 15.26 -13.38 -30.63
C THR A 235 15.48 -11.88 -30.61
N VAL A 236 16.69 -11.49 -30.90
CA VAL A 236 17.18 -10.11 -30.81
C VAL A 236 17.61 -9.65 -32.22
N GLU A 237 17.08 -8.52 -32.68
CA GLU A 237 17.52 -7.83 -33.88
C GLU A 237 18.11 -6.46 -33.49
N VAL A 238 19.41 -6.25 -33.73
CA VAL A 238 20.11 -5.04 -33.31
C VAL A 238 19.86 -3.90 -34.29
N LYS A 239 19.20 -2.83 -33.82
CA LYS A 239 18.95 -1.61 -34.62
C LYS A 239 20.08 -0.59 -34.51
N GLU A 240 20.54 -0.34 -33.27
CA GLU A 240 21.59 0.61 -32.97
C GLU A 240 22.48 0.09 -31.85
N ILE A 241 23.76 0.43 -31.92
CA ILE A 241 24.71 0.21 -30.83
C ILE A 241 25.17 1.58 -30.33
N ARG A 242 25.06 1.81 -29.04
CA ARG A 242 25.52 3.04 -28.38
C ARG A 242 26.57 2.72 -27.35
N ALA A 243 27.78 3.27 -27.54
CA ALA A 243 28.83 3.09 -26.55
C ALA A 243 28.57 3.99 -25.34
N ARG A 244 28.71 3.42 -24.12
CA ARG A 244 28.73 4.23 -22.92
C ARG A 244 30.11 4.87 -22.74
N VAL A 245 30.22 6.15 -23.07
CA VAL A 245 31.46 6.92 -22.88
C VAL A 245 31.33 7.72 -21.58
N LEU A 246 32.14 7.34 -20.59
CA LEU A 246 32.20 8.06 -19.31
C LEU A 246 33.13 9.28 -19.49
N PRO A 247 32.66 10.48 -19.10
CA PRO A 247 33.53 11.66 -19.14
C PRO A 247 34.72 11.50 -18.19
N GLU A 248 35.84 12.13 -18.50
CA GLU A 248 36.97 12.16 -17.56
C GLU A 248 36.64 12.99 -16.32
N LEU A 249 37.24 12.61 -15.17
CA LEU A 249 37.12 13.36 -13.92
C LEU A 249 37.92 14.67 -14.02
N THR A 250 37.28 15.68 -14.56
CA THR A 250 37.83 17.02 -14.72
C THR A 250 37.07 18.05 -13.90
N ASP A 251 37.66 19.22 -13.71
CA ASP A 251 37.02 20.35 -13.04
C ASP A 251 35.75 20.82 -13.75
N GLU A 252 35.66 20.59 -15.07
CA GLU A 252 34.45 20.86 -15.83
C GLU A 252 33.29 19.93 -15.45
N LEU A 253 33.58 18.65 -15.24
CA LEU A 253 32.62 17.69 -14.75
C LEU A 253 32.17 18.07 -13.34
N ALA A 254 33.07 18.48 -12.46
CA ALA A 254 32.76 18.91 -11.10
C ALA A 254 31.75 20.08 -11.09
N LYS A 255 31.98 21.10 -11.92
CA LYS A 255 31.06 22.24 -12.07
C LYS A 255 29.70 21.85 -12.63
N ARG A 256 29.64 20.88 -13.54
CA ARG A 256 28.39 20.36 -14.10
C ARG A 256 27.61 19.51 -13.06
N ALA A 257 28.34 18.76 -12.25
CA ALA A 257 27.77 17.87 -11.25
C ALA A 257 27.18 18.64 -10.06
N ARG A 258 27.85 19.71 -9.63
CA ARG A 258 27.47 20.52 -8.46
C ARG A 258 27.74 21.99 -8.66
N ALA A 259 26.72 22.83 -8.57
CA ALA A 259 26.82 24.29 -8.80
C ALA A 259 27.77 25.04 -7.84
N LYS A 260 28.01 24.45 -6.63
CA LYS A 260 28.87 25.08 -5.60
C LYS A 260 30.31 24.58 -5.61
N VAL A 261 30.66 23.66 -6.51
CA VAL A 261 31.95 22.98 -6.57
C VAL A 261 32.69 23.43 -7.84
N SER A 262 33.96 23.68 -7.75
CA SER A 262 34.76 24.23 -8.86
C SER A 262 35.86 23.28 -9.32
N THR A 263 36.32 22.38 -8.45
CA THR A 263 37.42 21.45 -8.73
C THR A 263 37.02 20.01 -8.38
N ILE A 264 37.76 19.05 -8.96
CA ILE A 264 37.51 17.63 -8.65
C ILE A 264 37.82 17.27 -7.18
N GLU A 265 38.79 17.97 -6.58
CA GLU A 265 39.13 17.77 -5.16
C GLU A 265 38.00 18.26 -4.25
N GLU A 266 37.38 19.40 -4.59
CA GLU A 266 36.18 19.89 -3.89
C GLU A 266 35.01 18.95 -4.08
N LEU A 267 34.82 18.37 -5.28
CA LEU A 267 33.76 17.37 -5.51
C LEU A 267 33.98 16.11 -4.68
N ARG A 268 35.23 15.64 -4.58
CA ARG A 268 35.58 14.49 -3.74
C ARG A 268 35.30 14.76 -2.27
N ALA A 269 35.62 15.96 -1.78
CA ALA A 269 35.31 16.37 -0.42
C ALA A 269 33.79 16.46 -0.15
N ASP A 270 33.04 17.09 -1.07
CA ASP A 270 31.58 17.21 -0.99
C ASP A 270 30.89 15.82 -0.99
N VAL A 271 31.35 14.92 -1.85
CA VAL A 271 30.85 13.54 -1.90
C VAL A 271 31.14 12.82 -0.59
N ARG A 272 32.35 12.95 -0.03
CA ARG A 272 32.72 12.34 1.25
C ARG A 272 31.85 12.87 2.39
N GLU A 273 31.73 14.19 2.52
CA GLU A 273 30.92 14.83 3.55
C GLU A 273 29.46 14.36 3.48
N ARG A 274 28.93 14.25 2.27
CA ARG A 274 27.57 13.73 2.06
C ARG A 274 27.44 12.26 2.49
N LEU A 275 28.36 11.39 2.04
CA LEU A 275 28.34 9.97 2.43
C LEU A 275 28.49 9.79 3.94
N GLU A 276 29.34 10.58 4.60
CA GLU A 276 29.49 10.56 6.07
C GLU A 276 28.20 11.00 6.76
N LYS A 277 27.54 12.04 6.26
CA LYS A 277 26.26 12.52 6.79
C LYS A 277 25.17 11.48 6.58
N ASP A 278 25.03 10.93 5.39
CA ASP A 278 24.05 9.90 5.05
C ASP A 278 24.28 8.64 5.92
N ALA A 279 25.55 8.27 6.17
CA ALA A 279 25.91 7.14 7.03
C ALA A 279 25.53 7.37 8.51
N VAL A 280 25.70 8.58 9.02
CA VAL A 280 25.27 8.96 10.38
C VAL A 280 23.76 8.90 10.48
N GLU A 281 23.04 9.47 9.52
CA GLU A 281 21.58 9.49 9.49
C GLU A 281 21.03 8.06 9.39
N ALA A 282 21.59 7.22 8.53
CA ALA A 282 21.22 5.81 8.42
C ALA A 282 21.44 5.04 9.73
N SER A 283 22.58 5.25 10.39
CA SER A 283 22.89 4.63 11.69
C SER A 283 21.93 5.10 12.80
N GLU A 284 21.53 6.36 12.80
CA GLU A 284 20.55 6.87 13.77
C GLU A 284 19.17 6.30 13.54
N ASN A 285 18.70 6.28 12.30
CA ASN A 285 17.42 5.69 11.90
C ASN A 285 17.35 4.19 12.27
N GLU A 286 18.45 3.47 12.10
CA GLU A 286 18.55 2.05 12.47
C GLU A 286 18.40 1.85 14.00
N VAL A 287 19.10 2.66 14.80
CA VAL A 287 18.97 2.62 16.26
C VAL A 287 17.53 2.93 16.68
N GLU A 288 16.90 3.94 16.09
CA GLU A 288 15.52 4.30 16.36
C GLU A 288 14.55 3.18 16.00
N PHE A 289 14.74 2.58 14.84
CA PHE A 289 13.94 1.42 14.40
C PHE A 289 14.05 0.25 15.38
N HIS A 290 15.27 -0.15 15.76
CA HIS A 290 15.50 -1.24 16.71
C HIS A 290 14.97 -0.92 18.11
N LEU A 291 15.08 0.33 18.54
CA LEU A 291 14.54 0.80 19.81
C LEU A 291 13.03 0.64 19.86
N VAL A 292 12.32 1.16 18.87
CA VAL A 292 10.86 1.06 18.79
C VAL A 292 10.42 -0.41 18.63
N SER A 293 11.09 -1.17 17.79
CA SER A 293 10.77 -2.60 17.57
C SER A 293 10.87 -3.40 18.86
N LYS A 294 11.94 -3.24 19.65
CA LYS A 294 12.10 -3.92 20.95
C LYS A 294 11.00 -3.55 21.96
N ILE A 295 10.57 -2.29 21.97
CA ILE A 295 9.48 -1.86 22.86
C ILE A 295 8.17 -2.49 22.42
N VAL A 296 7.89 -2.49 21.10
CA VAL A 296 6.68 -3.11 20.54
C VAL A 296 6.62 -4.61 20.82
N GLU A 297 7.74 -5.33 20.65
CA GLU A 297 7.83 -6.77 20.92
C GLU A 297 7.51 -7.14 22.38
N THR A 298 7.90 -6.29 23.32
CA THR A 298 7.66 -6.53 24.76
C THR A 298 6.33 -6.01 25.26
N SER A 299 5.63 -5.18 24.46
CA SER A 299 4.37 -4.52 24.83
C SER A 299 3.14 -5.31 24.39
N GLN A 300 2.05 -5.20 25.16
CA GLN A 300 0.75 -5.72 24.76
C GLN A 300 -0.06 -4.60 24.13
N ILE A 301 -0.41 -4.77 22.86
CA ILE A 301 -1.05 -3.73 22.05
C ILE A 301 -2.33 -4.31 21.44
N HIS A 302 -3.45 -3.69 21.79
CA HIS A 302 -4.77 -4.01 21.23
C HIS A 302 -5.32 -2.77 20.54
N PHE A 303 -5.81 -2.93 19.32
CA PHE A 303 -6.45 -1.86 18.56
C PHE A 303 -7.59 -2.41 17.71
N PRO A 304 -8.63 -1.60 17.44
CA PRO A 304 -9.79 -2.06 16.68
C PRO A 304 -9.45 -2.18 15.18
N GLN A 305 -10.08 -3.16 14.52
CA GLN A 305 -9.92 -3.42 13.08
C GLN A 305 -10.17 -2.18 12.21
N VAL A 306 -11.07 -1.31 12.62
CA VAL A 306 -11.40 -0.06 11.90
C VAL A 306 -10.18 0.82 11.73
N LEU A 307 -9.29 0.89 12.74
CA LEU A 307 -8.06 1.66 12.65
C LEU A 307 -7.11 1.10 11.57
N LEU A 308 -6.97 -0.23 11.52
CA LEU A 308 -6.17 -0.89 10.48
C LEU A 308 -6.74 -0.63 9.09
N THR A 309 -8.07 -0.77 8.94
CA THR A 309 -8.73 -0.53 7.64
C THR A 309 -8.56 0.93 7.19
N ALA A 310 -8.66 1.88 8.11
CA ALA A 310 -8.47 3.29 7.81
C ALA A 310 -7.03 3.59 7.33
N GLU A 311 -6.04 3.02 8.00
CA GLU A 311 -4.61 3.19 7.64
C GLU A 311 -4.29 2.56 6.28
N VAL A 312 -4.77 1.34 6.04
CA VAL A 312 -4.61 0.67 4.73
C VAL A 312 -5.25 1.47 3.60
N ASN A 313 -6.47 1.98 3.81
CA ASN A 313 -7.14 2.78 2.80
C ASN A 313 -6.40 4.10 2.53
N ALA A 314 -5.88 4.76 3.57
CA ALA A 314 -5.10 5.98 3.42
C ALA A 314 -3.81 5.74 2.59
N GLU A 315 -3.11 4.64 2.85
CA GLU A 315 -1.90 4.27 2.11
C GLU A 315 -2.19 3.92 0.64
N LEU A 316 -3.23 3.13 0.39
CA LEU A 316 -3.65 2.80 -0.98
C LEU A 316 -4.12 4.04 -1.73
N GLN A 317 -4.79 4.97 -1.07
CA GLN A 317 -5.17 6.25 -1.66
C GLN A 317 -3.95 7.12 -2.00
N GLN A 318 -2.96 7.18 -1.11
CA GLN A 318 -1.70 7.89 -1.38
C GLN A 318 -0.94 7.26 -2.54
N LEU A 319 -0.87 5.92 -2.61
CA LEU A 319 -0.29 5.20 -3.73
C LEU A 319 -1.01 5.55 -5.04
N SER A 320 -2.35 5.53 -5.03
CA SER A 320 -3.15 5.88 -6.21
C SER A 320 -2.85 7.30 -6.70
N GLN A 321 -2.76 8.28 -5.79
CA GLN A 321 -2.38 9.65 -6.16
C GLN A 321 -0.98 9.73 -6.77
N THR A 322 -0.01 9.03 -6.18
CA THR A 322 1.37 8.99 -6.72
C THR A 322 1.41 8.37 -8.12
N LEU A 323 0.63 7.31 -8.35
CA LEU A 323 0.52 6.69 -9.67
C LEU A 323 -0.13 7.62 -10.70
N GLU A 324 -1.17 8.35 -10.31
CA GLU A 324 -1.83 9.36 -11.17
C GLU A 324 -0.88 10.50 -11.55
N GLU A 325 -0.11 11.03 -10.59
CA GLU A 325 0.91 12.06 -10.83
C GLU A 325 1.99 11.59 -11.82
N ASN A 326 2.41 10.33 -11.71
CA ASN A 326 3.38 9.71 -12.61
C ASN A 326 2.76 9.17 -13.91
N LYS A 327 1.44 9.27 -14.10
CA LYS A 327 0.69 8.77 -15.25
C LYS A 327 0.86 7.25 -15.48
N VAL A 328 0.97 6.50 -14.39
CA VAL A 328 1.05 5.04 -14.37
C VAL A 328 -0.30 4.48 -13.95
N THR A 329 -0.83 3.51 -14.69
CA THR A 329 -2.08 2.86 -14.26
C THR A 329 -1.81 1.84 -13.16
N PRO A 330 -2.79 1.59 -12.25
CA PRO A 330 -2.64 0.55 -11.21
C PRO A 330 -2.28 -0.83 -11.77
N GLU A 331 -2.83 -1.18 -12.95
CA GLU A 331 -2.53 -2.45 -13.61
C GLU A 331 -1.08 -2.53 -14.09
N GLN A 332 -0.56 -1.44 -14.68
CA GLN A 332 0.84 -1.34 -15.08
C GLN A 332 1.78 -1.43 -13.89
N TYR A 333 1.43 -0.77 -12.79
CA TYR A 333 2.20 -0.84 -11.54
C TYR A 333 2.23 -2.27 -10.99
N LEU A 334 1.07 -2.92 -10.85
CA LEU A 334 0.98 -4.31 -10.37
C LEU A 334 1.75 -5.28 -11.26
N ALA A 335 1.67 -5.11 -12.59
CA ALA A 335 2.45 -5.89 -13.53
C ALA A 335 3.96 -5.68 -13.37
N SER A 336 4.40 -4.43 -13.11
CA SER A 336 5.82 -4.10 -12.91
C SER A 336 6.42 -4.72 -11.64
N ILE A 337 5.61 -4.82 -10.56
CA ILE A 337 6.04 -5.43 -9.30
C ILE A 337 5.73 -6.94 -9.23
N GLY A 338 5.05 -7.51 -10.24
CA GLY A 338 4.70 -8.93 -10.29
C GLY A 338 3.78 -9.41 -9.18
N LYS A 339 2.91 -8.55 -8.65
CA LYS A 339 2.02 -8.84 -7.52
C LYS A 339 0.55 -8.72 -7.89
N SER A 340 -0.30 -9.52 -7.24
CA SER A 340 -1.76 -9.34 -7.32
C SER A 340 -2.24 -8.22 -6.38
N VAL A 341 -3.46 -7.72 -6.62
CA VAL A 341 -4.12 -6.73 -5.75
C VAL A 341 -4.21 -7.24 -4.31
N GLU A 342 -4.56 -8.52 -4.13
CA GLU A 342 -4.71 -9.14 -2.80
C GLU A 342 -3.37 -9.24 -2.08
N GLN A 343 -2.28 -9.55 -2.80
CA GLN A 343 -0.93 -9.56 -2.23
C GLN A 343 -0.50 -8.17 -1.79
N LEU A 344 -0.71 -7.15 -2.64
CA LEU A 344 -0.42 -5.76 -2.28
C LEU A 344 -1.22 -5.32 -1.05
N GLN A 345 -2.53 -5.60 -1.01
CA GLN A 345 -3.37 -5.28 0.15
C GLN A 345 -2.91 -5.98 1.43
N SER A 346 -2.52 -7.24 1.32
CA SER A 346 -2.01 -8.02 2.47
C SER A 346 -0.69 -7.45 3.00
N GLU A 347 0.26 -7.13 2.13
CA GLU A 347 1.53 -6.52 2.52
C GLU A 347 1.33 -5.12 3.13
N THR A 348 0.47 -4.30 2.49
CA THR A 348 0.09 -2.99 3.03
C THR A 348 -0.53 -3.13 4.42
N ALA A 349 -1.39 -4.14 4.65
CA ALA A 349 -2.00 -4.37 5.96
C ALA A 349 -0.97 -4.77 7.03
N VAL A 350 0.05 -5.55 6.69
CA VAL A 350 1.15 -5.89 7.61
C VAL A 350 1.94 -4.64 7.97
N GLY A 351 2.33 -3.83 6.98
CA GLY A 351 3.04 -2.57 7.19
C GLY A 351 2.23 -1.57 8.02
N ALA A 352 0.95 -1.40 7.69
CA ALA A 352 0.02 -0.55 8.43
C ALA A 352 -0.14 -0.99 9.89
N SER A 353 -0.27 -2.31 10.14
CA SER A 353 -0.34 -2.85 11.50
C SER A 353 0.91 -2.51 12.32
N GLN A 354 2.09 -2.61 11.72
CA GLN A 354 3.35 -2.28 12.40
C GLN A 354 3.44 -0.77 12.69
N ARG A 355 3.06 0.10 11.75
CA ARG A 355 3.04 1.55 11.96
C ARG A 355 2.07 1.95 13.08
N ILE A 356 0.87 1.36 13.10
CA ILE A 356 -0.11 1.59 14.17
C ILE A 356 0.49 1.19 15.52
N LYS A 357 1.10 0.01 15.63
CA LYS A 357 1.74 -0.44 16.87
C LYS A 357 2.84 0.51 17.33
N ASN A 358 3.72 0.92 16.41
CA ASN A 358 4.79 1.87 16.69
C ASN A 358 4.23 3.21 17.22
N SER A 359 3.23 3.77 16.52
CA SER A 359 2.58 5.03 16.90
C SER A 359 1.90 4.95 18.26
N LEU A 360 1.15 3.85 18.51
CA LEU A 360 0.46 3.66 19.79
C LEU A 360 1.44 3.52 20.96
N VAL A 361 2.54 2.78 20.78
CA VAL A 361 3.58 2.62 21.79
C VAL A 361 4.24 3.95 22.09
N LEU A 362 4.63 4.72 21.07
CA LEU A 362 5.24 6.04 21.25
C LEU A 362 4.29 7.00 21.96
N SER A 363 3.01 7.02 21.56
CA SER A 363 1.98 7.84 22.21
C SER A 363 1.81 7.47 23.70
N GLU A 364 1.86 6.18 24.03
CA GLU A 364 1.73 5.71 25.42
C GLU A 364 3.00 6.04 26.25
N VAL A 365 4.19 5.98 25.64
CA VAL A 365 5.43 6.46 26.28
C VAL A 365 5.34 7.96 26.56
N ALA A 366 4.88 8.77 25.59
CA ALA A 366 4.69 10.21 25.79
C ALA A 366 3.73 10.51 26.94
N ARG A 367 2.62 9.77 27.01
CA ARG A 367 1.63 9.90 28.09
C ARG A 367 2.22 9.54 29.46
N THR A 368 2.97 8.44 29.52
CA THR A 368 3.55 7.92 30.78
C THR A 368 4.64 8.83 31.32
N GLU A 369 5.50 9.36 30.43
CA GLU A 369 6.61 10.25 30.81
C GLU A 369 6.23 11.73 30.72
N SER A 370 4.95 12.06 30.41
CA SER A 370 4.43 13.43 30.32
C SER A 370 5.23 14.31 29.34
N ILE A 371 5.62 13.71 28.18
CA ILE A 371 6.34 14.44 27.13
C ILE A 371 5.32 15.25 26.32
N THR A 372 5.50 16.57 26.31
CA THR A 372 4.65 17.52 25.58
C THR A 372 5.46 18.28 24.53
N VAL A 373 4.78 18.73 23.49
CA VAL A 373 5.35 19.56 22.42
C VAL A 373 4.91 21.00 22.64
N GLU A 374 5.87 21.91 22.64
CA GLU A 374 5.66 23.35 22.67
C GLU A 374 5.70 23.93 21.26
N ASP A 375 5.21 25.16 21.07
CA ASP A 375 5.20 25.80 19.74
C ASP A 375 6.61 26.00 19.18
N GLU A 376 7.62 26.15 20.07
CA GLU A 376 9.04 26.24 19.69
C GLU A 376 9.54 24.96 18.99
N ASP A 377 9.09 23.79 19.41
CA ASP A 377 9.47 22.52 18.80
C ASP A 377 8.88 22.38 17.39
N VAL A 378 7.63 22.84 17.23
CA VAL A 378 6.96 22.88 15.93
C VAL A 378 7.69 23.84 14.99
N ASP A 379 8.06 25.03 15.51
CA ASP A 379 8.82 26.01 14.73
C ASP A 379 10.20 25.50 14.31
N ALA A 380 10.86 24.69 15.14
CA ALA A 380 12.11 24.05 14.79
C ALA A 380 11.93 23.09 13.58
N LYS A 381 10.86 22.27 13.57
CA LYS A 381 10.56 21.39 12.45
C LYS A 381 10.17 22.14 11.17
N LEU A 382 9.41 23.21 11.32
CA LEU A 382 9.09 24.10 10.20
C LEU A 382 10.35 24.78 9.64
N ALA A 383 11.33 25.15 10.50
CA ALA A 383 12.58 25.74 10.09
C ALA A 383 13.44 24.76 9.26
N GLU A 384 13.54 23.49 9.68
CA GLU A 384 14.21 22.45 8.87
C GLU A 384 13.60 22.31 7.48
N GLN A 385 12.26 22.28 7.43
CA GLN A 385 11.55 22.19 6.17
C GLN A 385 11.71 23.45 5.32
N ALA A 386 11.75 24.63 5.94
CA ALA A 386 11.97 25.91 5.29
C ALA A 386 13.37 25.97 4.64
N GLU A 387 14.38 25.48 5.34
CA GLU A 387 15.77 25.41 4.83
C GLU A 387 15.85 24.45 3.63
N ARG A 388 15.25 23.26 3.73
CA ARG A 388 15.21 22.29 2.62
C ARG A 388 14.48 22.85 1.38
N ALA A 389 13.40 23.59 1.58
CA ALA A 389 12.62 24.19 0.51
C ALA A 389 13.17 25.53 -0.02
N GLY A 390 14.18 26.12 0.65
CA GLY A 390 14.75 27.42 0.30
C GLY A 390 13.77 28.59 0.51
N VAL A 391 12.84 28.48 1.45
CA VAL A 391 11.81 29.48 1.78
C VAL A 391 11.97 29.99 3.21
N SER A 392 11.32 31.08 3.57
CA SER A 392 11.38 31.60 4.93
C SER A 392 10.45 30.85 5.88
N LEU A 393 10.83 30.73 7.15
CA LEU A 393 10.00 30.10 8.20
C LEU A 393 8.57 30.68 8.27
N PRO A 394 8.34 32.02 8.22
CA PRO A 394 6.98 32.56 8.21
C PRO A 394 6.15 32.11 7.02
N ALA A 395 6.77 31.94 5.86
CA ALA A 395 6.07 31.51 4.64
C ALA A 395 5.62 30.05 4.75
N ILE A 396 6.48 29.15 5.24
CA ILE A 396 6.13 27.75 5.45
C ILE A 396 5.09 27.57 6.55
N ARG A 397 5.19 28.35 7.63
CA ARG A 397 4.19 28.34 8.71
C ARG A 397 2.82 28.75 8.20
N ALA A 398 2.72 29.88 7.49
CA ALA A 398 1.46 30.31 6.88
C ALA A 398 0.89 29.29 5.87
N PHE A 399 1.75 28.63 5.13
CA PHE A 399 1.34 27.56 4.23
C PHE A 399 0.80 26.34 5.00
N ALA A 400 1.50 25.90 6.06
CA ALA A 400 1.06 24.80 6.91
C ALA A 400 -0.26 25.10 7.62
N GLU A 401 -0.46 26.32 8.13
CA GLU A 401 -1.72 26.79 8.72
C GLU A 401 -2.86 26.73 7.69
N LYS A 402 -2.63 27.25 6.48
CA LYS A 402 -3.64 27.24 5.41
C LYS A 402 -4.02 25.83 4.96
N GLN A 403 -3.09 24.90 4.95
CA GLN A 403 -3.30 23.50 4.59
C GLN A 403 -3.86 22.66 5.75
N GLY A 404 -3.89 23.18 6.97
CA GLY A 404 -4.24 22.41 8.18
C GLY A 404 -3.22 21.32 8.52
N SER A 405 -1.96 21.48 8.12
CA SER A 405 -0.91 20.47 8.30
C SER A 405 -0.03 20.71 9.54
N LEU A 406 -0.33 21.72 10.37
CA LEU A 406 0.44 21.99 11.59
C LEU A 406 0.45 20.81 12.58
N ASP A 407 -0.66 20.08 12.68
CA ASP A 407 -0.74 18.90 13.56
C ASP A 407 0.26 17.83 13.14
N ARG A 408 0.52 17.67 11.83
CA ARG A 408 1.56 16.75 11.33
C ARG A 408 2.96 17.14 11.81
N PHE A 409 3.29 18.43 11.82
CA PHE A 409 4.59 18.89 12.34
C PHE A 409 4.68 18.73 13.85
N ARG A 410 3.55 18.90 14.57
CA ARG A 410 3.48 18.63 16.00
C ARG A 410 3.71 17.16 16.33
N ASP A 411 3.11 16.25 15.56
CA ASP A 411 3.30 14.80 15.71
C ASP A 411 4.75 14.39 15.40
N GLN A 412 5.36 14.99 14.37
CA GLN A 412 6.78 14.78 14.07
C GLN A 412 7.70 15.26 15.22
N ALA A 413 7.46 16.46 15.74
CA ALA A 413 8.22 16.99 16.86
C ALA A 413 8.04 16.14 18.13
N LEU A 414 6.82 15.66 18.39
CA LEU A 414 6.53 14.74 19.48
C LEU A 414 7.32 13.44 19.35
N THR A 415 7.28 12.84 18.18
CA THR A 415 8.00 11.59 17.88
C THR A 415 9.49 11.75 18.10
N GLU A 416 10.09 12.83 17.63
CA GLU A 416 11.51 13.10 17.82
C GLU A 416 11.88 13.31 19.29
N LYS A 417 11.06 14.05 20.05
CA LYS A 417 11.26 14.21 21.50
C LYS A 417 11.21 12.87 22.23
N ILE A 418 10.25 12.00 21.89
CA ILE A 418 10.12 10.68 22.48
C ILE A 418 11.35 9.82 22.14
N LEU A 419 11.76 9.79 20.86
CA LEU A 419 12.93 9.02 20.42
C LEU A 419 14.22 9.53 21.08
N SER A 420 14.39 10.85 21.19
CA SER A 420 15.52 11.47 21.90
C SER A 420 15.55 11.09 23.39
N PHE A 421 14.39 11.15 24.06
CA PHE A 421 14.25 10.70 25.44
C PHE A 421 14.61 9.22 25.60
N LEU A 422 14.05 8.35 24.74
CA LEU A 422 14.29 6.91 24.77
C LEU A 422 15.75 6.55 24.48
N LYS A 423 16.41 7.25 23.53
CA LYS A 423 17.86 7.11 23.29
C LYS A 423 18.66 7.49 24.54
N GLY A 424 18.26 8.56 25.22
CA GLY A 424 18.95 9.04 26.43
C GLY A 424 18.91 8.07 27.62
N ILE A 425 17.86 7.26 27.74
CA ILE A 425 17.70 6.27 28.84
C ILE A 425 18.14 4.86 28.44
N SER A 426 18.53 4.64 27.17
CA SER A 426 19.00 3.35 26.64
C SER A 426 20.52 3.24 26.72
N LYS A 427 21.03 2.01 26.78
CA LYS A 427 22.47 1.73 26.71
C LYS A 427 22.86 1.47 25.26
N ILE A 428 23.45 2.47 24.62
CA ILE A 428 23.88 2.36 23.24
C ILE A 428 25.38 2.03 23.20
N THR A 429 25.74 0.86 22.63
CA THR A 429 27.13 0.46 22.37
C THR A 429 27.48 0.77 20.93
N GLU A 430 28.62 1.39 20.68
CA GLU A 430 29.08 1.69 19.31
C GLU A 430 29.94 0.56 18.78
N ARG A 431 29.63 0.13 17.56
CA ARG A 431 30.44 -0.81 16.77
C ARG A 431 30.83 -0.13 15.46
N THR A 432 32.11 0.00 15.19
CA THR A 432 32.60 0.53 13.93
C THR A 432 32.54 -0.57 12.87
N VAL A 433 31.91 -0.29 11.74
CA VAL A 433 31.80 -1.18 10.56
C VAL A 433 32.17 -0.42 9.30
N THR A 434 32.71 -1.11 8.31
CA THR A 434 32.94 -0.58 6.98
C THR A 434 31.74 -0.82 6.09
N THR A 435 31.61 -0.04 5.02
CA THR A 435 30.52 -0.21 4.02
C THR A 435 30.52 -1.63 3.44
N ALA A 436 31.70 -2.20 3.17
CA ALA A 436 31.84 -3.56 2.66
C ALA A 436 31.37 -4.64 3.66
N GLU A 437 31.62 -4.44 4.96
CA GLU A 437 31.13 -5.35 6.00
C GLU A 437 29.60 -5.27 6.12
N LEU A 438 29.04 -4.07 5.98
CA LEU A 438 27.59 -3.84 5.98
C LEU A 438 26.92 -4.57 4.80
N GLU A 439 27.43 -4.35 3.58
CA GLU A 439 26.95 -5.03 2.38
C GLU A 439 27.00 -6.57 2.53
N ALA A 440 28.06 -7.09 3.15
CA ALA A 440 28.21 -8.52 3.40
C ALA A 440 27.22 -9.05 4.46
N GLU A 441 26.98 -8.30 5.54
CA GLU A 441 25.98 -8.65 6.57
C GLU A 441 24.55 -8.62 5.99
N GLU A 442 24.21 -7.65 5.14
CA GLU A 442 22.91 -7.56 4.49
C GLU A 442 22.70 -8.70 3.48
N ALA A 443 23.71 -9.00 2.66
CA ALA A 443 23.67 -10.12 1.74
C ALA A 443 23.50 -11.47 2.48
N ALA A 444 24.17 -11.64 3.63
CA ALA A 444 24.02 -12.82 4.47
C ALA A 444 22.61 -12.94 5.09
N LYS A 445 22.01 -11.81 5.53
CA LYS A 445 20.64 -11.79 6.06
C LYS A 445 19.62 -12.11 4.96
N ALA A 446 19.74 -11.49 3.79
CA ALA A 446 18.88 -11.75 2.65
C ALA A 446 18.95 -13.22 2.20
N GLY A 447 20.15 -13.81 2.20
CA GLY A 447 20.33 -15.23 1.92
C GLY A 447 19.70 -16.16 2.97
N ALA A 448 19.76 -15.79 4.25
CA ALA A 448 19.13 -16.54 5.33
C ALA A 448 17.59 -16.44 5.29
N GLU A 449 17.03 -15.28 4.98
CA GLU A 449 15.58 -15.11 4.83
C GLU A 449 15.03 -15.85 3.60
N ALA A 450 15.76 -15.86 2.48
CA ALA A 450 15.42 -16.66 1.30
C ALA A 450 15.42 -18.17 1.62
N ALA A 451 16.40 -18.66 2.36
CA ALA A 451 16.48 -20.06 2.78
C ALA A 451 15.34 -20.44 3.76
N ALA A 452 14.97 -19.54 4.68
CA ALA A 452 13.86 -19.77 5.63
C ALA A 452 12.49 -19.81 4.92
N THR A 453 12.31 -19.03 3.86
CA THR A 453 11.10 -19.04 3.04
C THR A 453 10.97 -20.33 2.19
N GLU A 454 12.08 -20.91 1.77
CA GLU A 454 12.10 -22.22 1.07
C GLU A 454 11.75 -23.38 2.00
N GLU A 455 12.22 -23.39 3.25
CA GLU A 455 11.89 -24.44 4.24
C GLU A 455 10.42 -24.41 4.69
N ALA A 456 9.75 -23.25 4.60
CA ALA A 456 8.33 -23.09 4.97
C ALA A 456 7.34 -23.62 3.92
N LYS A 457 7.76 -24.00 2.71
CA LYS A 457 6.90 -24.64 1.72
C LYS A 457 6.54 -26.07 2.16
N PRO A 458 5.25 -26.42 2.31
CA PRO A 458 4.87 -27.76 2.79
C PRO A 458 5.32 -28.83 1.79
N LYS A 459 6.26 -29.68 2.21
CA LYS A 459 6.67 -30.87 1.45
C LYS A 459 5.41 -31.68 1.12
N LYS A 460 5.06 -31.79 -0.16
CA LYS A 460 4.03 -32.69 -0.67
C LYS A 460 4.35 -34.11 -0.19
N ARG A 461 3.61 -34.57 0.83
CA ARG A 461 3.67 -35.97 1.28
C ARG A 461 3.19 -36.82 0.11
N THR A 462 4.10 -37.57 -0.49
CA THR A 462 3.79 -38.66 -1.40
C THR A 462 2.97 -39.69 -0.64
N ALA A 463 1.66 -39.73 -0.91
CA ALA A 463 0.76 -40.71 -0.34
C ALA A 463 1.03 -42.06 -0.98
N THR A 464 1.68 -42.94 -0.22
CA THR A 464 1.79 -44.37 -0.51
C THR A 464 0.40 -45.01 -0.34
N LYS A 465 -0.18 -45.44 -1.46
CA LYS A 465 -1.43 -46.23 -1.48
C LYS A 465 -1.28 -47.50 -0.64
N LYS A 466 -1.93 -47.57 0.49
CA LYS A 466 -2.21 -48.83 1.19
C LYS A 466 -3.70 -49.10 1.07
N LYS A 467 -4.03 -50.15 0.34
CA LYS A 467 -5.34 -50.73 0.10
C LYS A 467 -5.85 -51.31 1.42
N VAL A 468 -7.01 -50.83 1.88
CA VAL A 468 -7.85 -51.54 2.90
C VAL A 468 -9.25 -51.55 2.39
N GLU A 469 -9.84 -52.73 2.34
CA GLU A 469 -11.20 -53.07 1.91
C GLU A 469 -12.25 -52.60 2.90
N GLU A 470 -13.40 -52.40 2.33
CA GLU A 470 -14.74 -51.93 2.79
C GLU A 470 -15.28 -52.49 4.11
N PRO A 471 -16.40 -51.93 4.66
CA PRO A 471 -17.71 -52.23 4.05
C PRO A 471 -18.74 -51.06 3.98
N VAL A 472 -19.59 -51.25 3.00
CA VAL A 472 -20.76 -50.54 2.54
C VAL A 472 -21.79 -50.21 3.62
N ALA A 473 -22.36 -49.00 3.58
CA ALA A 473 -23.70 -48.72 4.04
C ALA A 473 -24.40 -47.74 3.08
N GLU A 474 -25.41 -48.26 2.45
CA GLU A 474 -26.37 -47.66 1.54
C GLU A 474 -27.19 -46.55 2.24
N ILE A 475 -27.30 -45.38 1.68
CA ILE A 475 -28.46 -44.48 1.90
C ILE A 475 -28.86 -43.88 0.54
N GLU A 476 -30.15 -44.07 0.28
CA GLU A 476 -30.93 -43.82 -0.92
C GLU A 476 -30.84 -42.38 -1.46
N ALA A 477 -30.83 -42.31 -2.78
CA ALA A 477 -31.01 -41.10 -3.59
C ALA A 477 -32.49 -40.83 -3.84
N ALA A 478 -32.90 -39.57 -3.76
CA ALA A 478 -34.15 -39.07 -4.33
C ALA A 478 -33.83 -38.01 -5.41
N PRO A 479 -34.63 -37.91 -6.48
CA PRO A 479 -34.16 -37.48 -7.81
C PRO A 479 -34.26 -35.99 -8.08
N ALA A 480 -33.36 -35.53 -8.94
CA ALA A 480 -33.31 -34.22 -9.55
C ALA A 480 -34.47 -34.02 -10.52
N ALA A 481 -35.11 -32.85 -10.46
CA ALA A 481 -36.05 -32.38 -11.48
C ALA A 481 -35.30 -31.53 -12.49
N GLU A 482 -35.36 -31.96 -13.75
CA GLU A 482 -34.98 -31.22 -14.93
C GLU A 482 -35.89 -29.99 -15.12
N ALA A 483 -35.31 -28.83 -15.44
CA ALA A 483 -36.05 -27.72 -16.01
C ALA A 483 -35.35 -27.30 -17.32
N GLU A 484 -36.11 -27.51 -18.37
CA GLU A 484 -35.82 -27.21 -19.79
C GLU A 484 -35.41 -25.74 -20.04
N ALA A 485 -34.43 -25.58 -20.89
CA ALA A 485 -34.07 -24.31 -21.48
C ALA A 485 -34.92 -24.07 -22.75
N ALA A 486 -35.55 -22.89 -22.83
CA ALA A 486 -36.11 -22.38 -24.07
C ALA A 486 -35.28 -21.20 -24.56
N PRO A 487 -35.11 -21.04 -25.91
CA PRO A 487 -34.17 -20.10 -26.51
C PRO A 487 -34.75 -18.69 -26.63
N VAL A 488 -33.93 -17.68 -26.36
CA VAL A 488 -34.25 -16.28 -26.57
C VAL A 488 -33.69 -15.79 -27.89
N GLU A 489 -34.60 -15.28 -28.71
CA GLU A 489 -34.49 -14.79 -30.07
C GLU A 489 -33.70 -13.47 -30.17
N GLU A 490 -32.79 -13.39 -31.14
CA GLU A 490 -32.02 -12.22 -31.55
C GLU A 490 -32.91 -11.09 -32.06
N ALA A 491 -32.84 -9.90 -31.52
CA ALA A 491 -33.43 -8.68 -32.08
C ALA A 491 -32.34 -7.69 -32.52
N LYS A 492 -32.18 -7.56 -33.86
CA LYS A 492 -31.34 -6.56 -34.52
C LYS A 492 -31.88 -5.14 -34.38
N PRO A 493 -31.00 -4.10 -34.27
CA PRO A 493 -31.42 -2.71 -34.18
C PRO A 493 -31.76 -2.10 -35.51
N LYS A 494 -32.91 -1.44 -35.61
CA LYS A 494 -33.32 -0.63 -36.76
C LYS A 494 -32.65 0.73 -36.78
N ARG A 495 -31.94 0.98 -37.88
CA ARG A 495 -31.40 2.25 -38.37
C ARG A 495 -32.55 3.26 -38.60
N ARG A 496 -32.40 4.48 -38.13
CA ARG A 496 -33.22 5.60 -38.60
C ARG A 496 -32.34 6.83 -38.87
N THR A 497 -32.52 7.31 -40.09
CA THR A 497 -31.79 8.32 -40.85
C THR A 497 -32.15 9.75 -40.43
N LYS A 498 -31.11 10.61 -40.47
CA LYS A 498 -30.99 12.04 -40.83
C LYS A 498 -32.25 12.92 -40.96
N LYS A 499 -32.19 14.07 -40.33
CA LYS A 499 -32.37 15.36 -41.07
C LYS A 499 -31.59 16.48 -40.36
N ALA A 500 -30.90 17.27 -41.18
CA ALA A 500 -30.10 18.45 -40.92
C ALA A 500 -30.95 19.71 -40.80
N GLU A 501 -30.40 20.77 -40.19
CA GLU A 501 -30.42 22.19 -40.51
C GLU A 501 -29.93 22.93 -39.27
N ALA A 502 -28.79 23.53 -39.26
CA ALA A 502 -28.27 24.80 -39.64
C ALA A 502 -28.98 25.98 -38.96
N GLU A 503 -28.20 26.68 -38.09
CA GLU A 503 -28.06 28.13 -38.08
C GLU A 503 -27.19 28.59 -36.88
N THR A 504 -26.04 29.17 -37.20
CA THR A 504 -25.40 30.24 -36.40
C THR A 504 -26.04 31.57 -36.75
N PRO A 505 -25.98 32.62 -35.87
CA PRO A 505 -24.79 33.43 -35.70
C PRO A 505 -24.61 34.09 -34.30
N ALA A 506 -23.36 34.34 -33.95
CA ALA A 506 -22.63 35.56 -33.66
C ALA A 506 -23.09 36.55 -32.54
N GLU A 507 -22.06 37.01 -31.82
CA GLU A 507 -21.83 38.29 -31.13
C GLU A 507 -22.55 38.57 -29.80
N SER A 508 -21.83 38.58 -28.73
CA SER A 508 -21.23 39.74 -28.05
C SER A 508 -20.28 39.30 -26.96
#